data_50aaa84dbeae6f3aebbb078eefa5d711
#
_entry.id   50aaa84dbeae6f3aebbb078eefa5d711
#
_cell.length_a   1.000
_cell.length_b   1.000
_cell.length_c   1.000
_cell.angle_alpha   90.00
_cell.angle_beta   90.00
_cell.angle_gamma   90.00
#
_symmetry.space_group_name_H-M   'P 1'
#
loop_
_entity.id
_entity.type
_entity.pdbx_description
1 polymer ?
#
loop_
_entity_poly.entity_id
_entity_poly.type
_entity_poly.pdbx_seq_one_letter_code
_entity_poly.pdbx_strand_id
1 'polypeptide(L)'
;MVNYWLVKQEPNDYNYDNLSKEGKTMWDGVHNNFALKNISKMKQGDLAFFYHSGKEKQIVGVIEIISNPYSNPNENNARFLVVDVKPNFKLDNPVTLSKIKSMDIFKEWHLVKISRLSVMSVSKNIWDKIIELSKLTSS
;
A
#
# COMPACT_ATOMS: atom_id res chain seq x y z
N MET A 1 -9.27 16.24 3.44
CA MET A 1 -9.53 14.87 3.94
C MET A 1 -8.47 13.93 3.44
N VAL A 2 -7.98 13.07 4.32
CA VAL A 2 -7.01 12.04 3.96
C VAL A 2 -7.73 10.86 3.33
N ASN A 3 -7.25 10.41 2.18
CA ASN A 3 -7.70 9.15 1.59
C ASN A 3 -6.71 8.05 1.96
N TYR A 4 -7.18 6.82 1.92
CA TYR A 4 -6.40 5.66 2.34
C TYR A 4 -6.23 4.70 1.18
N TRP A 5 -5.03 4.15 1.07
CA TRP A 5 -4.62 3.27 -0.03
C TRP A 5 -3.85 2.08 0.53
N LEU A 6 -3.65 1.09 -0.31
CA LEU A 6 -2.71 -0.02 -0.06
C LEU A 6 -1.86 -0.19 -1.31
N VAL A 7 -0.55 -0.29 -1.13
CA VAL A 7 0.39 -0.54 -2.22
C VAL A 7 1.19 -1.81 -1.88
N LYS A 8 1.45 -2.60 -2.91
CA LYS A 8 2.14 -3.88 -2.77
C LYS A 8 3.56 -3.79 -3.32
N GLN A 9 4.48 -4.48 -2.64
CA GLN A 9 5.85 -4.62 -3.10
C GLN A 9 6.38 -6.00 -2.73
N GLU A 10 7.19 -6.58 -3.60
CA GLU A 10 7.90 -7.82 -3.29
C GLU A 10 9.06 -7.49 -2.35
N PRO A 11 9.09 -8.04 -1.11
CA PRO A 11 10.10 -7.63 -0.13
C PRO A 11 11.53 -8.00 -0.52
N ASN A 12 11.73 -8.99 -1.38
CA ASN A 12 13.06 -9.31 -1.88
C ASN A 12 13.58 -8.23 -2.84
N ASP A 13 12.68 -7.49 -3.50
CA ASP A 13 13.05 -6.40 -4.38
C ASP A 13 13.16 -5.08 -3.61
N TYR A 14 12.17 -4.82 -2.74
CA TYR A 14 12.13 -3.58 -1.96
C TYR A 14 11.19 -3.75 -0.77
N ASN A 15 11.75 -3.72 0.44
CA ASN A 15 10.95 -3.92 1.66
C ASN A 15 10.80 -2.61 2.45
N TYR A 16 10.00 -2.66 3.51
CA TYR A 16 9.75 -1.48 4.35
C TYR A 16 11.03 -0.94 4.98
N ASP A 17 11.95 -1.82 5.38
CA ASP A 17 13.22 -1.40 5.97
C ASP A 17 14.10 -0.67 4.95
N ASN A 18 14.04 -1.08 3.67
CA ASN A 18 14.73 -0.34 2.60
C ASN A 18 14.21 1.10 2.53
N LEU A 19 12.89 1.27 2.55
CA LEU A 19 12.28 2.59 2.52
C LEU A 19 12.67 3.41 3.76
N SER A 20 12.66 2.78 4.95
CA SER A 20 13.06 3.45 6.18
C SER A 20 14.47 3.99 6.12
N LYS A 21 15.39 3.23 5.51
CA LYS A 21 16.78 3.65 5.34
C LYS A 21 16.92 4.78 4.33
N GLU A 22 16.17 4.75 3.24
CA GLU A 22 16.20 5.79 2.23
C GLU A 22 15.51 7.09 2.67
N GLY A 23 14.51 6.97 3.53
CA GLY A 23 13.74 8.10 4.02
C GLY A 23 12.62 8.55 3.10
N LYS A 24 12.76 8.34 1.80
CA LYS A 24 11.71 8.60 0.79
C LYS A 24 12.09 7.89 -0.49
N THR A 25 11.09 7.63 -1.33
CA THR A 25 11.32 7.05 -2.65
C THR A 25 10.19 7.43 -3.61
N MET A 26 10.47 7.31 -4.90
CA MET A 26 9.45 7.39 -5.94
C MET A 26 8.82 6.02 -6.10
N TRP A 27 7.48 5.95 -5.95
CA TRP A 27 6.76 4.68 -6.10
C TRP A 27 6.48 4.43 -7.57
N ASP A 28 7.30 3.61 -8.19
CA ASP A 28 7.28 3.34 -9.62
C ASP A 28 6.98 1.86 -9.92
N GLY A 29 7.11 1.48 -11.19
CA GLY A 29 6.92 0.09 -11.59
C GLY A 29 5.48 -0.35 -11.75
N VAL A 30 4.52 0.56 -11.60
CA VAL A 30 3.09 0.24 -11.73
C VAL A 30 2.67 0.47 -13.18
N HIS A 31 2.24 -0.60 -13.86
CA HIS A 31 1.84 -0.53 -15.27
C HIS A 31 0.41 -0.98 -15.53
N ASN A 32 -0.23 -1.67 -14.57
CA ASN A 32 -1.62 -2.09 -14.69
C ASN A 32 -2.55 -0.87 -14.72
N ASN A 33 -3.50 -0.84 -15.66
CA ASN A 33 -4.37 0.32 -15.86
C ASN A 33 -5.23 0.65 -14.63
N PHE A 34 -5.76 -0.36 -13.95
CA PHE A 34 -6.57 -0.13 -12.75
C PHE A 34 -5.71 0.47 -11.64
N ALA A 35 -4.52 -0.10 -11.41
CA ALA A 35 -3.60 0.42 -10.39
C ALA A 35 -3.16 1.85 -10.72
N LEU A 36 -2.89 2.16 -11.99
CA LEU A 36 -2.54 3.52 -12.42
C LEU A 36 -3.69 4.49 -12.21
N LYS A 37 -4.93 4.05 -12.46
CA LYS A 37 -6.10 4.87 -12.19
C LYS A 37 -6.20 5.20 -10.70
N ASN A 38 -5.89 4.24 -9.84
CA ASN A 38 -5.86 4.49 -8.40
C ASN A 38 -4.77 5.48 -8.01
N ILE A 39 -3.57 5.34 -8.57
CA ILE A 39 -2.49 6.32 -8.33
C ILE A 39 -2.93 7.72 -8.75
N SER A 40 -3.63 7.85 -9.88
CA SER A 40 -4.08 9.15 -10.39
C SER A 40 -5.01 9.89 -9.41
N LYS A 41 -5.62 9.17 -8.48
CA LYS A 41 -6.54 9.73 -7.49
C LYS A 41 -5.87 10.03 -6.16
N MET A 42 -4.62 9.65 -5.98
CA MET A 42 -3.88 9.95 -4.75
C MET A 42 -3.58 11.44 -4.66
N LYS A 43 -3.42 11.91 -3.44
CA LYS A 43 -3.08 13.30 -3.15
C LYS A 43 -2.01 13.38 -2.08
N GLN A 44 -1.19 14.40 -2.15
CA GLN A 44 -0.23 14.68 -1.11
C GLN A 44 -0.93 14.73 0.25
N GLY A 45 -0.41 14.00 1.22
CA GLY A 45 -0.99 13.87 2.56
C GLY A 45 -1.80 12.60 2.76
N ASP A 46 -2.11 11.86 1.70
CA ASP A 46 -2.78 10.56 1.83
C ASP A 46 -1.86 9.55 2.50
N LEU A 47 -2.47 8.54 3.10
CA LEU A 47 -1.75 7.45 3.75
C LEU A 47 -1.98 6.14 3.00
N ALA A 48 -1.00 5.26 3.04
CA ALA A 48 -1.13 3.96 2.40
C ALA A 48 -0.52 2.87 3.28
N PHE A 49 -1.15 1.70 3.26
CA PHE A 49 -0.53 0.50 3.82
C PHE A 49 0.54 0.00 2.86
N PHE A 50 1.66 -0.42 3.41
CA PHE A 50 2.74 -1.07 2.68
C PHE A 50 2.59 -2.57 2.88
N TYR A 51 2.29 -3.28 1.78
CA TYR A 51 2.04 -4.72 1.80
C TYR A 51 3.22 -5.45 1.19
N HIS A 52 3.77 -6.43 1.91
CA HIS A 52 4.79 -7.33 1.38
C HIS A 52 4.10 -8.48 0.66
N SER A 53 4.28 -8.56 -0.65
CA SER A 53 3.71 -9.62 -1.48
C SER A 53 4.62 -10.86 -1.46
N GLY A 54 4.43 -11.75 -2.44
CA GLY A 54 5.24 -12.96 -2.53
C GLY A 54 4.91 -13.96 -1.43
N LYS A 55 5.92 -14.41 -0.72
CA LYS A 55 5.74 -15.42 0.33
C LYS A 55 5.19 -14.85 1.63
N GLU A 56 5.48 -13.60 1.94
CA GLU A 56 5.04 -13.00 3.21
C GLU A 56 3.54 -12.76 3.26
N LYS A 57 2.98 -12.12 2.24
CA LYS A 57 1.54 -11.81 2.12
C LYS A 57 0.99 -11.16 3.39
N GLN A 58 1.52 -9.98 3.72
CA GLN A 58 1.12 -9.28 4.94
C GLN A 58 1.34 -7.77 4.83
N ILE A 59 0.51 -7.02 5.56
CA ILE A 59 0.67 -5.57 5.70
C ILE A 59 1.68 -5.33 6.83
N VAL A 60 2.72 -4.56 6.55
CA VAL A 60 3.84 -4.38 7.51
C VAL A 60 3.97 -2.98 8.04
N GLY A 61 3.43 -1.98 7.38
CA GLY A 61 3.60 -0.60 7.82
C GLY A 61 2.69 0.36 7.09
N VAL A 62 2.84 1.63 7.45
CA VAL A 62 2.12 2.75 6.85
C VAL A 62 3.12 3.72 6.26
N ILE A 63 2.83 4.21 5.08
CA ILE A 63 3.61 5.23 4.39
C ILE A 63 2.73 6.44 4.13
N GLU A 64 3.38 7.59 3.93
CA GLU A 64 2.69 8.82 3.58
C GLU A 64 2.99 9.18 2.13
N ILE A 65 1.95 9.59 1.39
CA ILE A 65 2.09 10.11 0.03
C ILE A 65 2.51 11.58 0.15
N ILE A 66 3.69 11.92 -0.35
CA ILE A 66 4.28 13.25 -0.16
C ILE A 66 4.34 14.09 -1.43
N SER A 67 3.70 13.61 -2.50
CA SER A 67 3.55 14.39 -3.73
C SER A 67 2.20 14.10 -4.35
N ASN A 68 1.74 14.98 -5.23
CA ASN A 68 0.65 14.64 -6.14
C ASN A 68 1.21 13.73 -7.24
N PRO A 69 0.36 12.95 -7.93
CA PRO A 69 0.83 12.08 -9.01
C PRO A 69 1.50 12.88 -10.14
N TYR A 70 2.54 12.29 -10.72
CA TYR A 70 3.22 12.86 -11.88
C TYR A 70 3.71 11.73 -12.78
N SER A 71 4.00 12.06 -14.04
CA SER A 71 4.52 11.08 -14.99
C SER A 71 5.93 10.66 -14.60
N ASN A 72 6.20 9.35 -14.68
CA ASN A 72 7.52 8.81 -14.33
C ASN A 72 8.57 9.36 -15.33
N PRO A 73 9.57 10.13 -14.86
CA PRO A 73 10.56 10.71 -15.76
C PRO A 73 11.49 9.68 -16.40
N ASN A 74 11.50 8.46 -15.88
CA ASN A 74 12.34 7.37 -16.39
C ASN A 74 11.63 6.50 -17.43
N GLU A 75 10.36 6.79 -17.75
CA GLU A 75 9.60 6.06 -18.75
C GLU A 75 9.10 6.99 -19.85
N ASN A 76 8.99 6.46 -21.07
CA ASN A 76 8.64 7.25 -22.25
C ASN A 76 7.14 7.46 -22.42
N ASN A 77 6.31 6.88 -21.57
CA ASN A 77 4.86 6.99 -21.67
C ASN A 77 4.32 7.77 -20.46
N ALA A 78 3.69 8.93 -20.74
CA ALA A 78 3.18 9.83 -19.71
C ALA A 78 2.08 9.21 -18.84
N ARG A 79 1.46 8.12 -19.28
CA ARG A 79 0.41 7.44 -18.48
C ARG A 79 0.97 6.68 -17.28
N PHE A 80 2.27 6.40 -17.26
CA PHE A 80 2.89 5.70 -16.13
C PHE A 80 3.15 6.68 -15.00
N LEU A 81 2.14 6.83 -14.15
CA LEU A 81 2.16 7.76 -13.03
C LEU A 81 2.90 7.20 -11.83
N VAL A 82 3.51 8.09 -11.08
CA VAL A 82 4.18 7.77 -9.82
C VAL A 82 3.78 8.81 -8.77
N VAL A 83 4.02 8.47 -7.52
CA VAL A 83 3.96 9.40 -6.38
C VAL A 83 5.23 9.21 -5.56
N ASP A 84 5.64 10.27 -4.86
CA ASP A 84 6.71 10.15 -3.89
C ASP A 84 6.10 9.76 -2.54
N VAL A 85 6.81 8.92 -1.81
CA VAL A 85 6.34 8.39 -0.52
C VAL A 85 7.47 8.44 0.51
N LYS A 86 7.09 8.46 1.78
CA LYS A 86 8.03 8.32 2.89
C LYS A 86 7.44 7.37 3.92
N PRO A 87 8.28 6.73 4.78
CA PRO A 87 7.75 5.91 5.85
C PRO A 87 7.02 6.77 6.86
N ASN A 88 5.93 6.25 7.41
CA ASN A 88 5.19 6.89 8.49
C ASN A 88 5.43 6.11 9.78
N PHE A 89 4.91 4.89 9.88
CA PHE A 89 5.23 4.01 11.00
C PHE A 89 5.10 2.55 10.58
N LYS A 90 5.86 1.70 11.24
CA LYS A 90 5.77 0.25 11.07
C LYS A 90 4.67 -0.27 11.99
N LEU A 91 3.88 -1.25 11.53
CA LEU A 91 2.86 -1.85 12.37
C LEU A 91 3.50 -2.61 13.53
N ASP A 92 2.88 -2.57 14.71
CA ASP A 92 3.36 -3.34 15.86
C ASP A 92 3.45 -4.82 15.53
N ASN A 93 2.41 -5.34 14.88
CA ASN A 93 2.37 -6.71 14.37
C ASN A 93 1.88 -6.67 12.94
N PRO A 94 2.57 -7.32 11.99
CA PRO A 94 2.05 -7.42 10.63
C PRO A 94 0.68 -8.07 10.60
N VAL A 95 -0.17 -7.64 9.67
CA VAL A 95 -1.50 -8.22 9.48
C VAL A 95 -1.45 -9.06 8.21
N THR A 96 -1.60 -10.37 8.37
CA THR A 96 -1.45 -11.32 7.27
C THR A 96 -2.69 -11.36 6.38
N LEU A 97 -2.49 -11.70 5.10
CA LEU A 97 -3.60 -11.93 4.18
C LEU A 97 -4.50 -13.06 4.69
N SER A 98 -3.91 -14.10 5.29
CA SER A 98 -4.68 -15.20 5.87
C SER A 98 -5.65 -14.71 6.94
N LYS A 99 -5.19 -13.84 7.83
CA LYS A 99 -6.05 -13.25 8.86
C LYS A 99 -7.17 -12.42 8.22
N ILE A 100 -6.81 -11.60 7.22
CA ILE A 100 -7.77 -10.75 6.51
C ILE A 100 -8.85 -11.61 5.86
N LYS A 101 -8.46 -12.67 5.16
CA LYS A 101 -9.42 -13.57 4.49
C LYS A 101 -10.34 -14.28 5.46
N SER A 102 -9.94 -14.44 6.72
CA SER A 102 -10.76 -15.13 7.72
C SER A 102 -11.89 -14.28 8.28
N MET A 103 -11.95 -12.99 7.94
CA MET A 103 -12.92 -12.05 8.51
C MET A 103 -13.86 -11.50 7.46
N ASP A 104 -15.15 -11.56 7.73
CA ASP A 104 -16.19 -11.11 6.80
C ASP A 104 -16.10 -9.65 6.41
N ILE A 105 -15.63 -8.80 7.31
CA ILE A 105 -15.52 -7.35 7.02
C ILE A 105 -14.66 -7.06 5.79
N PHE A 106 -13.72 -7.95 5.47
CA PHE A 106 -12.79 -7.75 4.36
C PHE A 106 -13.19 -8.44 3.06
N LYS A 107 -14.27 -9.21 3.06
CA LYS A 107 -14.59 -10.11 1.93
C LYS A 107 -14.78 -9.39 0.59
N GLU A 108 -15.24 -8.14 0.61
CA GLU A 108 -15.46 -7.35 -0.61
C GLU A 108 -14.28 -6.45 -0.97
N TRP A 109 -13.26 -6.38 -0.11
CA TRP A 109 -12.10 -5.54 -0.35
C TRP A 109 -11.27 -6.09 -1.52
N HIS A 110 -10.76 -5.19 -2.35
CA HIS A 110 -9.98 -5.57 -3.53
C HIS A 110 -8.75 -6.41 -3.19
N LEU A 111 -8.17 -6.25 -2.01
CA LEU A 111 -7.04 -7.10 -1.59
C LEU A 111 -7.43 -8.58 -1.61
N VAL A 112 -8.67 -8.89 -1.24
CA VAL A 112 -9.18 -10.26 -1.22
C VAL A 112 -9.71 -10.65 -2.61
N LYS A 113 -10.44 -9.76 -3.28
CA LYS A 113 -11.14 -10.07 -4.53
C LYS A 113 -10.27 -10.00 -5.78
N ILE A 114 -9.28 -9.11 -5.79
CA ILE A 114 -8.45 -8.88 -6.99
C ILE A 114 -6.99 -9.09 -6.60
N SER A 115 -6.57 -10.35 -6.52
CA SER A 115 -5.26 -10.72 -6.00
C SER A 115 -4.08 -10.11 -6.76
N ARG A 116 -4.25 -9.75 -8.02
CA ARG A 116 -3.18 -9.19 -8.85
C ARG A 116 -3.12 -7.67 -8.83
N LEU A 117 -4.09 -7.02 -8.19
CA LEU A 117 -4.08 -5.56 -8.11
C LEU A 117 -3.03 -5.11 -7.10
N SER A 118 -2.12 -4.23 -7.52
CA SER A 118 -0.99 -3.79 -6.70
C SER A 118 -1.19 -2.45 -6.01
N VAL A 119 -2.22 -1.70 -6.39
CA VAL A 119 -2.57 -0.42 -5.77
C VAL A 119 -4.08 -0.36 -5.68
N MET A 120 -4.60 -0.14 -4.48
CA MET A 120 -6.05 -0.13 -4.26
C MET A 120 -6.45 0.88 -3.19
N SER A 121 -7.72 1.30 -3.25
CA SER A 121 -8.29 2.14 -2.21
C SER A 121 -8.61 1.32 -0.97
N VAL A 122 -8.63 1.99 0.17
CA VAL A 122 -8.99 1.40 1.46
C VAL A 122 -10.02 2.31 2.12
N SER A 123 -11.18 1.75 2.48
CA SER A 123 -12.18 2.54 3.21
C SER A 123 -11.70 2.83 4.63
N LYS A 124 -12.24 3.88 5.23
CA LYS A 124 -11.89 4.23 6.60
C LYS A 124 -12.17 3.08 7.58
N ASN A 125 -13.29 2.39 7.40
CA ASN A 125 -13.64 1.26 8.26
C ASN A 125 -12.61 0.12 8.17
N ILE A 126 -12.18 -0.20 6.95
CA ILE A 126 -11.16 -1.24 6.73
C ILE A 126 -9.81 -0.78 7.29
N TRP A 127 -9.46 0.49 7.05
CA TRP A 127 -8.22 1.06 7.59
C TRP A 127 -8.16 0.93 9.10
N ASP A 128 -9.23 1.37 9.78
CA ASP A 128 -9.28 1.33 11.24
C ASP A 128 -9.22 -0.10 11.77
N LYS A 129 -9.87 -1.04 11.09
CA LYS A 129 -9.83 -2.45 11.50
C LYS A 129 -8.44 -3.05 11.37
N ILE A 130 -7.73 -2.75 10.30
CA ILE A 130 -6.35 -3.21 10.12
C ILE A 130 -5.45 -2.66 11.23
N ILE A 131 -5.56 -1.38 11.53
CA ILE A 131 -4.77 -0.76 12.61
C ILE A 131 -5.08 -1.43 13.95
N GLU A 132 -6.37 -1.69 14.23
CA GLU A 132 -6.78 -2.41 15.44
C GLU A 132 -6.14 -3.80 15.51
N LEU A 133 -6.22 -4.56 14.40
CA LEU A 133 -5.65 -5.91 14.36
C LEU A 133 -4.13 -5.89 14.57
N SER A 134 -3.45 -4.87 14.07
CA SER A 134 -2.00 -4.75 14.21
C SER A 134 -1.55 -4.59 15.66
N LYS A 135 -2.45 -4.17 16.53
CA LYS A 135 -2.14 -3.95 17.95
C LYS A 135 -2.49 -5.14 18.83
N LEU A 136 -3.16 -6.14 18.28
CA LEU A 136 -3.51 -7.33 19.02
C LEU A 136 -2.30 -8.26 19.07
N THR A 137 -1.93 -8.68 20.27
CA THR A 137 -0.88 -9.70 20.41
C THR A 137 -1.54 -11.07 20.22
N SER A 138 -0.90 -11.91 19.41
CA SER A 138 -1.32 -13.31 19.33
C SER A 138 -0.89 -13.99 20.63
N SER A 139 -1.84 -14.38 21.40
CA SER A 139 -1.59 -15.16 22.61
C SER A 139 -1.74 -16.64 22.31
#